data_538046f1c99a3c858ce7159381f80302
#
_entry.id   538046f1c99a3c858ce7159381f80302
#
_cell.length_a   1.000
_cell.length_b   1.000
_cell.length_c   1.000
_cell.angle_alpha   90.00
_cell.angle_beta   90.00
_cell.angle_gamma   90.00
#
_symmetry.space_group_name_H-M   'P 1'
#
loop_
_entity.id
_entity.type
_entity.pdbx_description
1 polymer ?
#
loop_
_entity_poly.entity_id
_entity_poly.type
_entity_poly.pdbx_seq_one_letter_code
_entity_poly.pdbx_strand_id
1 'polypeptide(L)'
;MSQPTSSTPLLPRALGATLRGPGFLWKTGAILAAAGMIAGAFGSHGLSKRNGITPEKLHAWQTASSYAIYNGLALLLVSMHPRFATHRFAGPAIAVGSMVFSGSIMALVLARDRLKWMGPITPIGGSIMIAGYIALVF
;
A
#
# COMPACT_ATOMS: atom_id res chain seq x y z
N MET A 1 -16.11 -8.32 -49.94
CA MET A 1 -15.18 -8.04 -48.85
C MET A 1 -16.01 -7.68 -47.63
N SER A 2 -16.27 -8.64 -46.77
CA SER A 2 -17.02 -8.45 -45.52
C SER A 2 -16.02 -8.11 -44.41
N GLN A 3 -16.17 -6.92 -43.86
CA GLN A 3 -15.44 -6.48 -42.68
C GLN A 3 -15.87 -7.31 -41.44
N PRO A 4 -14.96 -7.86 -40.66
CA PRO A 4 -15.34 -8.45 -39.37
C PRO A 4 -15.63 -7.34 -38.38
N THR A 5 -16.88 -7.19 -37.97
CA THR A 5 -17.30 -6.36 -36.86
C THR A 5 -16.81 -7.00 -35.54
N SER A 6 -15.66 -6.57 -35.08
CA SER A 6 -15.17 -6.95 -33.75
C SER A 6 -15.84 -6.09 -32.67
N SER A 7 -17.03 -6.48 -32.23
CA SER A 7 -17.64 -5.98 -31.03
C SER A 7 -16.98 -6.64 -29.82
N THR A 8 -15.79 -6.18 -29.46
CA THR A 8 -15.13 -6.60 -28.22
C THR A 8 -15.57 -5.65 -27.12
N PRO A 9 -16.15 -6.12 -26.01
CA PRO A 9 -16.49 -5.25 -24.87
C PRO A 9 -15.20 -4.73 -24.22
N LEU A 10 -14.94 -3.43 -24.39
CA LEU A 10 -13.69 -2.77 -24.00
C LEU A 10 -13.55 -2.50 -22.48
N LEU A 11 -14.63 -2.59 -21.73
CA LEU A 11 -14.66 -2.07 -20.34
C LEU A 11 -14.07 -2.98 -19.24
N PRO A 12 -14.30 -4.29 -19.16
CA PRO A 12 -13.77 -5.09 -18.04
C PRO A 12 -12.26 -5.35 -18.13
N ARG A 13 -11.72 -5.42 -19.36
CA ARG A 13 -10.31 -5.74 -19.59
C ARG A 13 -9.40 -4.53 -19.36
N ALA A 14 -9.88 -3.34 -19.68
CA ALA A 14 -9.14 -2.09 -19.47
C ALA A 14 -8.96 -1.75 -18.00
N LEU A 15 -9.99 -1.91 -17.17
CA LEU A 15 -9.92 -1.63 -15.73
C LEU A 15 -8.96 -2.59 -15.01
N GLY A 16 -9.02 -3.87 -15.34
CA GLY A 16 -8.11 -4.89 -14.77
C GLY A 16 -6.65 -4.70 -15.22
N ALA A 17 -6.42 -4.21 -16.44
CA ALA A 17 -5.09 -3.89 -16.95
C ALA A 17 -4.51 -2.61 -16.33
N THR A 18 -5.36 -1.64 -15.98
CA THR A 18 -4.96 -0.36 -15.36
C THR A 18 -4.47 -0.54 -13.92
N LEU A 19 -5.03 -1.51 -13.21
CA LEU A 19 -4.65 -1.84 -11.82
C LEU A 19 -3.52 -2.89 -11.72
N ARG A 20 -3.02 -3.38 -12.86
CA ARG A 20 -2.00 -4.43 -12.92
C ARG A 20 -0.97 -4.08 -13.99
N GLY A 21 0.19 -3.68 -13.58
CA GLY A 21 1.26 -3.44 -14.52
C GLY A 21 2.35 -2.55 -13.94
N PRO A 22 3.50 -2.46 -14.64
CA PRO A 22 4.65 -1.70 -14.16
C PRO A 22 4.28 -0.26 -13.80
N GLY A 23 3.48 0.39 -14.64
CA GLY A 23 3.07 1.78 -14.42
C GLY A 23 2.19 1.99 -13.18
N PHE A 24 1.32 1.05 -12.86
CA PHE A 24 0.50 1.11 -11.63
C PHE A 24 1.38 0.91 -10.40
N LEU A 25 2.23 -0.12 -10.39
CA LEU A 25 3.12 -0.41 -9.26
C LEU A 25 4.12 0.73 -9.04
N TRP A 26 4.65 1.32 -10.11
CA TRP A 26 5.54 2.47 -10.03
C TRP A 26 4.86 3.67 -9.36
N LYS A 27 3.70 4.09 -9.87
CA LYS A 27 2.96 5.24 -9.32
C LYS A 27 2.55 4.99 -7.87
N THR A 28 2.01 3.82 -7.58
CA THR A 28 1.59 3.44 -6.21
C THR A 28 2.78 3.41 -5.26
N GLY A 29 3.90 2.84 -5.69
CA GLY A 29 5.13 2.81 -4.91
C GLY A 29 5.67 4.20 -4.60
N ALA A 30 5.74 5.07 -5.60
CA ALA A 30 6.19 6.45 -5.42
C ALA A 30 5.29 7.25 -4.47
N ILE A 31 3.96 7.15 -4.65
CA ILE A 31 2.99 7.81 -3.77
C ILE A 31 3.09 7.28 -2.34
N LEU A 32 3.18 5.96 -2.17
CA LEU A 32 3.25 5.34 -0.85
C LEU A 32 4.53 5.73 -0.11
N ALA A 33 5.68 5.75 -0.81
CA ALA A 33 6.95 6.19 -0.23
C ALA A 33 6.89 7.66 0.17
N ALA A 34 6.41 8.55 -0.70
CA ALA A 34 6.25 9.97 -0.41
C ALA A 34 5.30 10.21 0.76
N ALA A 35 4.15 9.54 0.79
CA ALA A 35 3.18 9.63 1.89
C ALA A 35 3.80 9.16 3.22
N GLY A 36 4.58 8.07 3.20
CA GLY A 36 5.31 7.58 4.37
C GLY A 36 6.32 8.61 4.89
N MET A 37 7.09 9.26 4.01
CA MET A 37 8.04 10.31 4.38
C MET A 37 7.33 11.51 5.01
N ILE A 38 6.23 11.98 4.42
CA ILE A 38 5.42 13.09 4.95
C ILE A 38 4.85 12.71 6.32
N ALA A 39 4.31 11.50 6.46
CA ALA A 39 3.77 11.00 7.72
C ALA A 39 4.86 10.88 8.80
N GLY A 40 6.06 10.44 8.44
CA GLY A 40 7.22 10.37 9.35
C GLY A 40 7.63 11.76 9.87
N ALA A 41 7.73 12.73 8.98
CA ALA A 41 8.02 14.12 9.33
C ALA A 41 6.92 14.71 10.24
N PHE A 42 5.65 14.47 9.92
CA PHE A 42 4.53 14.89 10.75
C PHE A 42 4.57 14.23 12.14
N GLY A 43 4.91 12.94 12.22
CA GLY A 43 5.08 12.23 13.49
C GLY A 43 6.12 12.88 14.39
N SER A 44 7.27 13.20 13.83
CA SER A 44 8.40 13.78 14.58
C SER A 44 8.15 15.23 15.03
N HIS A 45 7.52 16.05 14.20
CA HIS A 45 7.39 17.49 14.45
C HIS A 45 6.00 17.92 14.91
N GLY A 46 4.95 17.29 14.41
CA GLY A 46 3.57 17.65 14.71
C GLY A 46 2.94 16.79 15.79
N LEU A 47 2.97 15.47 15.59
CA LEU A 47 2.28 14.52 16.46
C LEU A 47 2.95 14.41 17.83
N SER A 48 4.28 14.43 17.89
CA SER A 48 5.07 14.35 19.12
C SER A 48 4.77 15.45 20.14
N LYS A 49 4.32 16.62 19.64
CA LYS A 49 3.98 17.79 20.48
C LYS A 49 2.51 17.83 20.88
N ARG A 50 1.71 16.89 20.43
CA ARG A 50 0.26 16.90 20.64
C ARG A 50 -0.10 16.27 21.99
N ASN A 51 -0.94 16.97 22.76
CA ASN A 51 -1.46 16.42 24.02
C ASN A 51 -2.24 15.12 23.79
N GLY A 52 -2.01 14.11 24.66
CA GLY A 52 -2.67 12.81 24.57
C GLY A 52 -1.99 11.80 23.65
N ILE A 53 -0.85 12.15 23.05
CA ILE A 53 0.00 11.20 22.32
C ILE A 53 1.01 10.59 23.29
N THR A 54 0.90 9.27 23.51
CA THR A 54 1.86 8.51 24.33
C THR A 54 3.07 8.07 23.48
N PRO A 55 4.21 7.73 24.10
CA PRO A 55 5.36 7.19 23.39
C PRO A 55 5.03 5.97 22.54
N GLU A 56 4.12 5.08 22.99
CA GLU A 56 3.69 3.90 22.27
C GLU A 56 2.91 4.27 21.01
N LYS A 57 2.03 5.28 21.09
CA LYS A 57 1.30 5.78 19.91
C LYS A 57 2.25 6.40 18.89
N LEU A 58 3.24 7.15 19.37
CA LEU A 58 4.24 7.75 18.49
C LEU A 58 5.10 6.67 17.82
N HIS A 59 5.48 5.64 18.56
CA HIS A 59 6.21 4.49 18.01
C HIS A 59 5.38 3.74 16.96
N ALA A 60 4.10 3.48 17.22
CA ALA A 60 3.20 2.87 16.25
C ALA A 60 3.08 3.71 14.97
N TRP A 61 2.97 5.03 15.10
CA TRP A 61 2.96 5.95 13.97
C TRP A 61 4.24 5.87 13.14
N GLN A 62 5.41 5.88 13.80
CA GLN A 62 6.70 5.75 13.15
C GLN A 62 6.85 4.41 12.43
N THR A 63 6.38 3.32 13.05
CA THR A 63 6.33 2.00 12.42
C THR A 63 5.51 2.05 11.14
N ALA A 64 4.29 2.59 11.20
CA ALA A 64 3.41 2.69 10.03
C ALA A 64 4.03 3.52 8.89
N SER A 65 4.66 4.65 9.20
CA SER A 65 5.33 5.50 8.21
C SER A 65 6.54 4.81 7.59
N SER A 66 7.35 4.11 8.39
CA SER A 66 8.51 3.35 7.89
C SER A 66 8.09 2.22 6.96
N TYR A 67 7.07 1.46 7.33
CA TYR A 67 6.54 0.39 6.46
C TYR A 67 5.95 0.94 5.15
N ALA A 68 5.30 2.10 5.19
CA ALA A 68 4.84 2.75 3.97
C ALA A 68 6.01 3.11 3.04
N ILE A 69 7.12 3.63 3.58
CA ILE A 69 8.33 3.94 2.81
C ILE A 69 8.94 2.65 2.24
N TYR A 70 9.18 1.63 3.07
CA TYR A 70 9.83 0.39 2.64
C TYR A 70 9.02 -0.32 1.55
N ASN A 71 7.71 -0.42 1.72
CA ASN A 71 6.84 -1.04 0.73
C ASN A 71 6.67 -0.20 -0.53
N GLY A 72 6.69 1.13 -0.39
CA GLY A 72 6.72 2.03 -1.53
C GLY A 72 7.97 1.80 -2.39
N LEU A 73 9.15 1.75 -1.78
CA LEU A 73 10.40 1.46 -2.47
C LEU A 73 10.43 0.04 -3.05
N ALA A 74 9.91 -0.95 -2.32
CA ALA A 74 9.79 -2.31 -2.82
C ALA A 74 8.90 -2.40 -4.07
N LEU A 75 7.78 -1.67 -4.10
CA LEU A 75 6.91 -1.61 -5.28
C LEU A 75 7.59 -0.96 -6.48
N LEU A 76 8.43 0.06 -6.27
CA LEU A 76 9.26 0.62 -7.34
C LEU A 76 10.21 -0.44 -7.91
N LEU A 77 10.89 -1.19 -7.05
CA LEU A 77 11.78 -2.28 -7.47
C LEU A 77 11.02 -3.39 -8.21
N VAL A 78 9.89 -3.83 -7.67
CA VAL A 78 9.04 -4.85 -8.30
C VAL A 78 8.56 -4.39 -9.67
N SER A 79 8.24 -3.10 -9.83
CA SER A 79 7.77 -2.52 -11.09
C SER A 79 8.83 -2.55 -12.19
N MET A 80 10.11 -2.55 -11.82
CA MET A 80 11.24 -2.60 -12.74
C MET A 80 11.64 -4.02 -13.13
N HIS A 81 11.17 -5.03 -12.40
CA HIS A 81 11.55 -6.41 -12.65
C HIS A 81 10.71 -7.03 -13.77
N PRO A 82 11.30 -7.58 -14.85
CA PRO A 82 10.56 -8.04 -16.04
C PRO A 82 9.45 -9.06 -15.74
N ARG A 83 9.71 -9.98 -14.81
CA ARG A 83 8.76 -11.03 -14.42
C ARG A 83 7.74 -10.55 -13.41
N PHE A 84 8.19 -9.84 -12.36
CA PHE A 84 7.35 -9.52 -11.22
C PHE A 84 6.49 -8.26 -11.42
N ALA A 85 6.88 -7.37 -12.34
CA ALA A 85 6.08 -6.20 -12.68
C ALA A 85 4.68 -6.54 -13.21
N THR A 86 4.52 -7.72 -13.79
CA THR A 86 3.26 -8.22 -14.34
C THR A 86 2.64 -9.35 -13.50
N HIS A 87 3.26 -9.70 -12.37
CA HIS A 87 2.76 -10.76 -11.49
C HIS A 87 1.40 -10.38 -10.92
N ARG A 88 0.40 -11.28 -11.11
CA ARG A 88 -1.01 -10.99 -10.84
C ARG A 88 -1.34 -10.75 -9.37
N PHE A 89 -0.54 -11.28 -8.46
CA PHE A 89 -0.81 -11.27 -7.03
C PHE A 89 0.23 -10.47 -6.24
N ALA A 90 1.53 -10.68 -6.47
CA ALA A 90 2.59 -10.16 -5.62
C ALA A 90 2.57 -8.63 -5.45
N GLY A 91 2.68 -7.88 -6.55
CA GLY A 91 2.64 -6.42 -6.51
C GLY A 91 1.35 -5.84 -5.91
N PRO A 92 0.16 -6.23 -6.39
CA PRO A 92 -1.11 -5.80 -5.81
C PRO A 92 -1.26 -6.14 -4.32
N ALA A 93 -0.83 -7.32 -3.88
CA ALA A 93 -0.91 -7.73 -2.47
C ALA A 93 0.01 -6.88 -1.58
N ILE A 94 1.23 -6.59 -2.02
CA ILE A 94 2.14 -5.68 -1.30
C ILE A 94 1.53 -4.28 -1.23
N ALA A 95 0.99 -3.76 -2.33
CA ALA A 95 0.39 -2.43 -2.39
C ALA A 95 -0.82 -2.31 -1.43
N VAL A 96 -1.81 -3.18 -1.58
CA VAL A 96 -3.03 -3.15 -0.76
C VAL A 96 -2.72 -3.47 0.70
N GLY A 97 -1.93 -4.52 0.95
CA GLY A 97 -1.53 -4.90 2.31
C GLY A 97 -0.81 -3.78 3.05
N SER A 98 0.10 -3.08 2.37
CA SER A 98 0.82 -1.94 2.95
C SER A 98 -0.08 -0.75 3.25
N MET A 99 -1.01 -0.40 2.34
CA MET A 99 -1.98 0.67 2.57
C MET A 99 -2.89 0.36 3.74
N VAL A 100 -3.41 -0.86 3.81
CA VAL A 100 -4.28 -1.32 4.91
C VAL A 100 -3.52 -1.34 6.23
N PHE A 101 -2.31 -1.90 6.25
CA PHE A 101 -1.47 -1.98 7.44
C PHE A 101 -1.10 -0.60 7.97
N SER A 102 -0.43 0.21 7.17
CA SER A 102 0.03 1.55 7.59
C SER A 102 -1.14 2.50 7.84
N GLY A 103 -2.16 2.49 6.99
CA GLY A 103 -3.34 3.33 7.12
C GLY A 103 -4.15 3.01 8.37
N SER A 104 -4.37 1.74 8.70
CA SER A 104 -5.11 1.35 9.91
C SER A 104 -4.38 1.75 11.19
N ILE A 105 -3.05 1.60 11.25
CA ILE A 105 -2.26 2.03 12.41
C ILE A 105 -2.35 3.55 12.57
N MET A 106 -2.16 4.31 11.50
CA MET A 106 -2.24 5.78 11.55
C MET A 106 -3.63 6.25 11.98
N ALA A 107 -4.69 5.64 11.46
CA ALA A 107 -6.06 5.93 11.85
C ALA A 107 -6.33 5.63 13.33
N LEU A 108 -5.83 4.49 13.83
CA LEU A 108 -5.94 4.11 15.24
C LEU A 108 -5.18 5.05 16.17
N VAL A 109 -4.02 5.56 15.76
CA VAL A 109 -3.26 6.54 16.56
C VAL A 109 -4.02 7.85 16.67
N LEU A 110 -4.65 8.32 15.59
CA LEU A 110 -5.34 9.61 15.57
C LEU A 110 -6.74 9.57 16.19
N ALA A 111 -7.48 8.47 16.03
CA ALA A 111 -8.90 8.39 16.37
C ALA A 111 -9.30 7.03 16.98
N ARG A 112 -8.50 6.54 17.94
CA ARG A 112 -8.70 5.22 18.56
C ARG A 112 -10.13 5.00 19.08
N ASP A 113 -10.70 6.01 19.75
CA ASP A 113 -12.02 5.87 20.37
C ASP A 113 -13.15 5.63 19.36
N ARG A 114 -13.00 6.17 18.16
CA ARG A 114 -13.96 6.01 17.06
C ARG A 114 -13.69 4.78 16.19
N LEU A 115 -12.43 4.33 16.13
CA LEU A 115 -11.93 3.35 15.15
C LEU A 115 -11.43 2.06 15.80
N LYS A 116 -11.86 1.73 17.02
CA LYS A 116 -11.45 0.49 17.72
C LYS A 116 -11.69 -0.78 16.90
N TRP A 117 -12.73 -0.79 16.07
CA TRP A 117 -13.06 -1.89 15.18
C TRP A 117 -11.99 -2.13 14.08
N MET A 118 -11.13 -1.14 13.80
CA MET A 118 -10.03 -1.29 12.84
C MET A 118 -8.84 -2.08 13.39
N GLY A 119 -8.80 -2.35 14.69
CA GLY A 119 -7.72 -3.12 15.31
C GLY A 119 -7.41 -4.44 14.59
N PRO A 120 -8.40 -5.30 14.32
CA PRO A 120 -8.21 -6.54 13.58
C PRO A 120 -7.81 -6.36 12.11
N ILE A 121 -8.04 -5.20 11.52
CA ILE A 121 -7.72 -4.90 10.11
C ILE A 121 -6.21 -4.78 9.92
N THR A 122 -5.49 -4.26 10.90
CA THR A 122 -4.03 -4.10 10.84
C THR A 122 -3.29 -5.42 10.58
N PRO A 123 -3.51 -6.50 11.38
CA PRO A 123 -2.86 -7.78 11.10
C PRO A 123 -3.29 -8.41 9.78
N ILE A 124 -4.52 -8.17 9.32
CA ILE A 124 -4.97 -8.63 8.00
C ILE A 124 -4.15 -7.95 6.89
N GLY A 125 -3.98 -6.62 6.97
CA GLY A 125 -3.13 -5.88 6.04
C GLY A 125 -1.70 -6.39 6.04
N GLY A 126 -1.12 -6.63 7.21
CA GLY A 126 0.22 -7.19 7.36
C GLY A 126 0.33 -8.60 6.75
N SER A 127 -0.66 -9.46 6.96
CA SER A 127 -0.67 -10.81 6.40
C SER A 127 -0.76 -10.81 4.86
N ILE A 128 -1.59 -9.95 4.29
CA ILE A 128 -1.69 -9.77 2.82
C ILE A 128 -0.37 -9.30 2.24
N MET A 129 0.27 -8.32 2.88
CA MET A 129 1.57 -7.80 2.49
C MET A 129 2.64 -8.90 2.51
N ILE A 130 2.73 -9.68 3.59
CA ILE A 130 3.67 -10.81 3.73
C ILE A 130 3.42 -11.85 2.63
N ALA A 131 2.16 -12.21 2.38
CA ALA A 131 1.81 -13.13 1.29
C ALA A 131 2.27 -12.61 -0.09
N GLY A 132 2.20 -11.29 -0.31
CA GLY A 132 2.73 -10.65 -1.50
C GLY A 132 4.24 -10.84 -1.66
N TYR A 133 5.01 -10.66 -0.58
CA TYR A 133 6.45 -10.92 -0.59
C TYR A 133 6.79 -12.38 -0.80
N ILE A 134 6.07 -13.30 -0.14
CA ILE A 134 6.27 -14.75 -0.35
C ILE A 134 6.06 -15.11 -1.82
N ALA A 135 5.06 -14.52 -2.46
CA ALA A 135 4.78 -14.75 -3.88
C ALA A 135 5.90 -14.27 -4.83
N LEU A 136 6.82 -13.41 -4.37
CA LEU A 136 8.00 -13.02 -5.16
C LEU A 136 9.09 -14.10 -5.18
N VAL A 137 9.00 -15.13 -4.33
CA VAL A 137 9.97 -16.24 -4.31
C VAL A 137 9.76 -17.19 -5.49
N PHE A 138 8.53 -17.29 -6.01
CA PHE A 138 8.12 -18.21 -7.08
C PHE A 138 7.87 -17.49 -8.40
#